data_a602d7d3ca9764fae367adfccc4a2e4d
#
_entry.id   a602d7d3ca9764fae367adfccc4a2e4d
#
_cell.length_a   1.000
_cell.length_b   1.000
_cell.length_c   1.000
_cell.angle_alpha   90.00
_cell.angle_beta   90.00
_cell.angle_gamma   90.00
#
_symmetry.space_group_name_H-M   'P 1'
#
loop_
_entity.id
_entity.type
_entity.pdbx_description
1 polymer ?
#
loop_
_entity_poly.entity_id
_entity_poly.type
_entity_poly.pdbx_seq_one_letter_code
_entity_poly.pdbx_strand_id
1 'polypeptide(L)'
;MSVAKKFAWGCLAVVLLLFGSAYMGWRWVSANLAPTLGAENIAEMQQLLIDIDIPSDFTPTFAMYTDENQQDALLIYIQEDKRTVLSQLILHQQSTQFSKEEAENRMGNSFPGLQITRLEFHDAEPVSFTVPVSFQEQPVSVNYEEGRASEEAELSHVYSAFFEYRGQYMSIMLAGDPKFLNRGQFEQLLKSIK
;
A
#
# COMPACT_ATOMS: atom_id res chain seq x y z
N MET A 1 3.08 -55.12 -4.25
CA MET A 1 3.24 -54.05 -3.21
C MET A 1 1.99 -54.08 -2.35
N SER A 2 2.13 -54.20 -1.03
CA SER A 2 0.98 -54.21 -0.12
C SER A 2 0.28 -52.83 -0.10
N VAL A 3 -1.04 -52.82 0.15
CA VAL A 3 -1.86 -51.59 0.22
C VAL A 3 -1.25 -50.58 1.21
N ALA A 4 -0.67 -51.03 2.30
CA ALA A 4 0.03 -50.21 3.28
C ALA A 4 1.22 -49.45 2.70
N LYS A 5 2.01 -50.04 1.78
CA LYS A 5 3.12 -49.35 1.11
C LYS A 5 2.63 -48.26 0.15
N LYS A 6 1.51 -48.49 -0.56
CA LYS A 6 0.93 -47.46 -1.45
C LYS A 6 0.38 -46.27 -0.65
N PHE A 7 -0.21 -46.55 0.53
CA PHE A 7 -0.73 -45.52 1.41
C PHE A 7 0.40 -44.67 2.02
N ALA A 8 1.49 -45.33 2.48
CA ALA A 8 2.66 -44.62 3.01
C ALA A 8 3.33 -43.72 1.98
N TRP A 9 3.45 -44.15 0.73
CA TRP A 9 3.99 -43.31 -0.35
C TRP A 9 3.07 -42.13 -0.71
N GLY A 10 1.73 -42.31 -0.67
CA GLY A 10 0.76 -41.25 -0.86
C GLY A 10 0.86 -40.17 0.23
N CYS A 11 0.92 -40.60 1.50
CA CYS A 11 1.11 -39.66 2.62
C CYS A 11 2.44 -38.91 2.54
N LEU A 12 3.53 -39.57 2.17
CA LEU A 12 4.84 -38.94 2.01
C LEU A 12 4.81 -37.87 0.89
N ALA A 13 4.16 -38.18 -0.24
CA ALA A 13 4.01 -37.21 -1.36
C ALA A 13 3.23 -35.98 -0.95
N VAL A 14 2.13 -36.12 -0.19
CA VAL A 14 1.33 -34.99 0.32
C VAL A 14 2.14 -34.16 1.30
N VAL A 15 2.88 -34.78 2.22
CA VAL A 15 3.76 -34.06 3.16
C VAL A 15 4.84 -33.28 2.43
N LEU A 16 5.50 -33.88 1.42
CA LEU A 16 6.52 -33.19 0.62
C LEU A 16 5.95 -32.03 -0.19
N LEU A 17 4.71 -32.14 -0.71
CA LEU A 17 4.03 -31.04 -1.40
C LEU A 17 3.70 -29.89 -0.44
N LEU A 18 3.21 -30.21 0.77
CA LEU A 18 2.91 -29.17 1.77
C LEU A 18 4.17 -28.46 2.25
N PHE A 19 5.25 -29.20 2.54
CA PHE A 19 6.53 -28.58 2.91
C PHE A 19 7.18 -27.83 1.76
N GLY A 20 7.09 -28.33 0.53
CA GLY A 20 7.59 -27.66 -0.66
C GLY A 20 6.88 -26.34 -0.94
N SER A 21 5.55 -26.30 -0.84
CA SER A 21 4.77 -25.06 -1.01
C SER A 21 5.00 -24.06 0.13
N ALA A 22 5.09 -24.52 1.38
CA ALA A 22 5.43 -23.70 2.53
C ALA A 22 6.85 -23.11 2.41
N TYR A 23 7.82 -23.92 1.96
CA TYR A 23 9.20 -23.48 1.73
C TYR A 23 9.31 -22.47 0.58
N MET A 24 8.60 -22.71 -0.54
CA MET A 24 8.54 -21.73 -1.66
C MET A 24 7.87 -20.42 -1.23
N GLY A 25 6.75 -20.51 -0.50
CA GLY A 25 6.09 -19.35 0.07
C GLY A 25 7.00 -18.56 1.02
N TRP A 26 7.67 -19.24 1.92
CA TRP A 26 8.66 -18.63 2.83
C TRP A 26 9.83 -18.01 2.08
N ARG A 27 10.37 -18.70 1.08
CA ARG A 27 11.49 -18.19 0.27
C ARG A 27 11.08 -16.95 -0.54
N TRP A 28 9.86 -16.92 -1.09
CA TRP A 28 9.32 -15.75 -1.76
C TRP A 28 9.16 -14.57 -0.77
N VAL A 29 8.56 -14.82 0.38
CA VAL A 29 8.42 -13.82 1.46
C VAL A 29 9.80 -13.33 1.92
N SER A 30 10.76 -14.21 2.17
CA SER A 30 12.10 -13.81 2.63
C SER A 30 12.90 -13.07 1.55
N ALA A 31 12.70 -13.38 0.27
CA ALA A 31 13.37 -12.68 -0.81
C ALA A 31 12.81 -11.28 -1.07
N ASN A 32 11.50 -11.09 -0.86
CA ASN A 32 10.82 -9.84 -1.18
C ASN A 32 10.53 -8.96 0.05
N LEU A 33 10.40 -9.55 1.23
CA LEU A 33 10.12 -8.82 2.48
C LEU A 33 11.34 -8.67 3.40
N ALA A 34 12.27 -9.62 3.41
CA ALA A 34 13.39 -9.62 4.35
C ALA A 34 14.34 -8.41 4.23
N PRO A 35 14.61 -7.85 3.05
CA PRO A 35 15.46 -6.65 2.94
C PRO A 35 14.81 -5.38 3.47
N THR A 36 13.48 -5.34 3.62
CA THR A 36 12.70 -4.13 3.85
C THR A 36 12.04 -4.04 5.23
N LEU A 37 12.23 -5.02 6.10
CA LEU A 37 11.56 -5.10 7.41
C LEU A 37 12.13 -4.15 8.50
N GLY A 38 13.21 -3.42 8.25
CA GLY A 38 13.75 -2.43 9.20
C GLY A 38 13.23 -1.02 8.90
N ALA A 39 12.92 -0.25 9.93
CA ALA A 39 12.48 1.14 9.75
C ALA A 39 13.48 1.99 8.95
N GLU A 40 14.78 1.74 9.12
CA GLU A 40 15.84 2.40 8.35
C GLU A 40 15.75 2.07 6.86
N ASN A 41 15.53 0.80 6.51
CA ASN A 41 15.38 0.37 5.12
C ASN A 41 14.12 0.94 4.47
N ILE A 42 13.03 1.12 5.23
CA ILE A 42 11.80 1.75 4.72
C ILE A 42 12.06 3.23 4.41
N ALA A 43 12.79 3.93 5.26
CA ALA A 43 13.14 5.33 5.05
C ALA A 43 14.08 5.51 3.83
N GLU A 44 15.06 4.63 3.65
CA GLU A 44 15.91 4.62 2.46
C GLU A 44 15.11 4.35 1.20
N MET A 45 14.22 3.36 1.23
CA MET A 45 13.34 3.03 0.11
C MET A 45 12.42 4.21 -0.24
N GLN A 46 11.85 4.88 0.75
CA GLN A 46 11.02 6.06 0.53
C GLN A 46 11.78 7.18 -0.18
N GLN A 47 13.02 7.47 0.24
CA GLN A 47 13.85 8.48 -0.41
C GLN A 47 14.19 8.15 -1.87
N LEU A 48 14.32 6.87 -2.20
CA LEU A 48 14.53 6.43 -3.58
C LEU A 48 13.27 6.59 -4.43
N LEU A 49 12.09 6.33 -3.86
CA LEU A 49 10.82 6.37 -4.57
C LEU A 49 10.30 7.81 -4.72
N ILE A 50 10.28 8.55 -3.63
CA ILE A 50 9.69 9.89 -3.59
C ILE A 50 10.33 10.75 -2.49
N ASP A 51 10.74 11.95 -2.84
CA ASP A 51 11.20 12.95 -1.87
C ASP A 51 10.00 13.69 -1.29
N ILE A 52 9.50 13.19 -0.17
CA ILE A 52 8.30 13.67 0.53
C ILE A 52 8.57 13.76 2.03
N ASP A 53 8.11 14.82 2.67
CA ASP A 53 8.25 15.00 4.11
C ASP A 53 7.09 14.25 4.84
N ILE A 54 7.36 13.03 5.31
CA ILE A 54 6.42 12.25 6.11
C ILE A 54 6.26 12.88 7.49
N PRO A 55 5.04 13.16 7.97
CA PRO A 55 4.83 13.68 9.31
C PRO A 55 5.43 12.76 10.39
N SER A 56 6.04 13.34 11.42
CA SER A 56 6.83 12.61 12.43
C SER A 56 6.01 11.67 13.34
N ASP A 57 4.71 11.80 13.34
CA ASP A 57 3.75 10.96 14.04
C ASP A 57 3.37 9.68 13.25
N PHE A 58 3.86 9.57 12.01
CA PHE A 58 3.74 8.36 11.21
C PHE A 58 4.97 7.47 11.36
N THR A 59 4.74 6.22 11.73
CA THR A 59 5.78 5.21 11.89
C THR A 59 5.82 4.30 10.66
N PRO A 60 6.98 4.10 10.02
CA PRO A 60 7.12 3.16 8.92
C PRO A 60 6.87 1.73 9.42
N THR A 61 5.91 1.04 8.78
CA THR A 61 5.44 -0.27 9.26
C THR A 61 5.70 -1.38 8.27
N PHE A 62 5.60 -1.07 6.97
CA PHE A 62 5.73 -2.08 5.93
C PHE A 62 6.32 -1.48 4.67
N ALA A 63 7.18 -2.24 4.00
CA ALA A 63 7.68 -1.93 2.67
C ALA A 63 7.94 -3.21 1.88
N MET A 64 7.62 -3.19 0.60
CA MET A 64 7.93 -4.28 -0.31
C MET A 64 8.07 -3.78 -1.75
N TYR A 65 8.91 -4.46 -2.53
CA TYR A 65 8.82 -4.44 -3.98
C TYR A 65 7.78 -5.47 -4.42
N THR A 66 6.95 -5.11 -5.38
CA THR A 66 5.84 -5.94 -5.85
C THR A 66 6.18 -6.64 -7.18
N ASP A 67 7.34 -6.31 -7.75
CA ASP A 67 7.87 -6.92 -8.97
C ASP A 67 9.35 -7.33 -8.81
N GLU A 68 9.80 -8.26 -9.68
CA GLU A 68 11.16 -8.79 -9.66
C GLU A 68 12.23 -7.74 -10.06
N ASN A 69 11.84 -6.71 -10.80
CA ASN A 69 12.72 -5.64 -11.26
C ASN A 69 12.81 -4.46 -10.28
N GLN A 70 12.11 -4.53 -9.14
CA GLN A 70 12.04 -3.48 -8.12
C GLN A 70 11.50 -2.14 -8.66
N GLN A 71 10.66 -2.19 -9.70
CA GLN A 71 10.04 -1.01 -10.31
C GLN A 71 8.71 -0.65 -9.67
N ASP A 72 8.02 -1.65 -9.13
CA ASP A 72 6.78 -1.48 -8.40
C ASP A 72 7.05 -1.64 -6.90
N ALA A 73 6.65 -0.66 -6.10
CA ALA A 73 6.96 -0.61 -4.69
C ALA A 73 5.79 -0.09 -3.87
N LEU A 74 5.61 -0.67 -2.69
CA LEU A 74 4.59 -0.29 -1.71
C LEU A 74 5.23 0.02 -0.37
N LEU A 75 4.90 1.17 0.20
CA LEU A 75 5.25 1.53 1.56
C LEU A 75 4.01 1.89 2.35
N ILE A 76 3.97 1.47 3.61
CA ILE A 76 2.88 1.78 4.54
C ILE A 76 3.47 2.37 5.81
N TYR A 77 2.92 3.50 6.18
CA TYR A 77 3.15 4.18 7.45
C TYR A 77 1.86 4.20 8.25
N ILE A 78 1.95 4.06 9.54
CA ILE A 78 0.79 4.15 10.43
C ILE A 78 1.01 5.21 11.51
N GLN A 79 -0.08 5.88 11.85
CA GLN A 79 -0.18 6.71 13.04
C GLN A 79 -0.97 5.94 14.08
N GLU A 80 -0.41 5.77 15.27
CA GLU A 80 -1.03 5.00 16.35
C GLU A 80 -1.12 5.81 17.65
N ASP A 81 -2.20 5.58 18.41
CA ASP A 81 -2.29 5.91 19.82
C ASP A 81 -2.67 4.67 20.63
N LYS A 82 -1.81 4.29 21.61
CA LYS A 82 -2.04 3.16 22.53
C LYS A 82 -2.45 1.85 21.84
N ARG A 83 -1.85 1.53 20.69
CA ARG A 83 -2.14 0.36 19.84
C ARG A 83 -3.43 0.46 19.01
N THR A 84 -4.03 1.63 18.92
CA THR A 84 -5.11 1.88 17.99
C THR A 84 -4.55 2.63 16.78
N VAL A 85 -4.73 2.09 15.58
CA VAL A 85 -4.38 2.76 14.35
C VAL A 85 -5.35 3.90 14.12
N LEU A 86 -4.86 5.14 14.09
CA LEU A 86 -5.64 6.35 13.86
C LEU A 86 -5.72 6.70 12.39
N SER A 87 -4.61 6.51 11.67
CA SER A 87 -4.52 6.74 10.24
C SER A 87 -3.40 5.92 9.59
N GLN A 88 -3.52 5.74 8.28
CA GLN A 88 -2.56 5.03 7.45
C GLN A 88 -2.18 5.90 6.26
N LEU A 89 -0.88 6.02 6.00
CA LEU A 89 -0.33 6.61 4.79
C LEU A 89 0.26 5.50 3.92
N ILE A 90 -0.21 5.41 2.70
CA ILE A 90 0.22 4.41 1.73
C ILE A 90 0.85 5.14 0.54
N LEU A 91 2.09 4.79 0.24
CA LEU A 91 2.81 5.22 -0.94
C LEU A 91 2.99 4.02 -1.86
N HIS A 92 2.52 4.12 -3.08
CA HIS A 92 2.65 3.07 -4.07
C HIS A 92 3.25 3.63 -5.37
N GLN A 93 4.38 3.09 -5.78
CA GLN A 93 5.01 3.36 -7.07
C GLN A 93 4.75 2.22 -8.03
N GLN A 94 4.49 2.55 -9.29
CA GLN A 94 4.34 1.60 -10.37
C GLN A 94 5.11 2.05 -11.61
N SER A 95 5.64 1.05 -12.32
CA SER A 95 6.36 1.27 -13.59
C SER A 95 5.46 1.88 -14.66
N THR A 96 6.03 2.77 -15.47
CA THR A 96 5.40 3.35 -16.66
C THR A 96 5.30 2.39 -17.86
N GLN A 97 5.58 1.09 -17.68
CA GLN A 97 5.32 0.07 -18.72
C GLN A 97 3.82 -0.06 -19.03
N PHE A 98 2.98 0.38 -18.13
CA PHE A 98 1.52 0.40 -18.28
C PHE A 98 1.05 1.76 -18.78
N SER A 99 -0.10 1.79 -19.43
CA SER A 99 -0.79 3.06 -19.66
C SER A 99 -1.23 3.68 -18.32
N LYS A 100 -1.43 5.00 -18.30
CA LYS A 100 -1.89 5.68 -17.08
C LYS A 100 -3.18 5.07 -16.52
N GLU A 101 -4.14 4.76 -17.38
CA GLU A 101 -5.42 4.15 -17.01
C GLU A 101 -5.24 2.73 -16.44
N GLU A 102 -4.36 1.91 -17.03
CA GLU A 102 -4.04 0.58 -16.51
C GLU A 102 -3.34 0.67 -15.16
N ALA A 103 -2.40 1.60 -14.98
CA ALA A 103 -1.70 1.82 -13.73
C ALA A 103 -2.66 2.26 -12.61
N GLU A 104 -3.55 3.21 -12.90
CA GLU A 104 -4.56 3.69 -11.96
C GLU A 104 -5.53 2.56 -11.54
N ASN A 105 -6.02 1.77 -12.50
CA ASN A 105 -6.88 0.61 -12.22
C ASN A 105 -6.15 -0.48 -11.41
N ARG A 106 -4.87 -0.71 -11.68
CA ARG A 106 -4.05 -1.67 -10.92
C ARG A 106 -3.85 -1.21 -9.47
N MET A 107 -3.54 0.06 -9.25
CA MET A 107 -3.35 0.62 -7.92
C MET A 107 -4.62 0.53 -7.06
N GLY A 108 -5.80 0.66 -7.66
CA GLY A 108 -7.08 0.48 -6.96
C GLY A 108 -7.41 -0.96 -6.58
N ASN A 109 -6.81 -1.97 -7.27
CA ASN A 109 -7.20 -3.38 -7.14
C ASN A 109 -6.08 -4.32 -6.67
N SER A 110 -4.85 -3.84 -6.42
CA SER A 110 -3.65 -4.66 -6.56
C SER A 110 -3.11 -5.34 -5.31
N PHE A 111 -3.77 -5.29 -4.17
CA PHE A 111 -3.23 -5.96 -2.97
C PHE A 111 -4.19 -6.97 -2.35
N PRO A 112 -4.26 -8.22 -2.90
CA PRO A 112 -4.91 -9.32 -2.20
C PRO A 112 -4.18 -9.57 -0.89
N GLY A 113 -4.85 -9.32 0.23
CA GLY A 113 -4.31 -9.57 1.58
C GLY A 113 -3.85 -8.35 2.38
N LEU A 114 -3.64 -7.20 1.76
CA LEU A 114 -3.63 -5.92 2.46
C LEU A 114 -5.06 -5.35 2.37
N GLN A 115 -5.73 -5.28 3.49
CA GLN A 115 -6.97 -4.49 3.60
C GLN A 115 -6.58 -3.00 3.54
N ILE A 116 -6.22 -2.54 2.34
CA ILE A 116 -6.26 -1.12 2.06
C ILE A 116 -7.71 -0.74 2.27
N THR A 117 -7.96 0.22 3.11
CA THR A 117 -9.30 0.62 3.54
C THR A 117 -10.14 0.97 2.30
N ARG A 118 -10.77 -0.05 1.71
CA ARG A 118 -11.77 0.15 0.68
C ARG A 118 -13.06 0.48 1.40
N LEU A 119 -13.61 1.65 1.14
CA LEU A 119 -14.91 1.99 1.66
C LEU A 119 -15.98 1.26 0.83
N GLU A 120 -16.78 0.42 1.49
CA GLU A 120 -17.90 -0.29 0.87
C GLU A 120 -19.21 0.49 1.05
N PHE A 121 -19.27 1.28 2.11
CA PHE A 121 -20.46 2.09 2.46
C PHE A 121 -20.03 3.56 2.47
N HIS A 122 -20.51 4.33 1.52
CA HIS A 122 -20.25 5.76 1.42
C HIS A 122 -21.28 6.53 2.21
N ASP A 123 -20.83 7.34 3.18
CA ASP A 123 -21.69 8.24 3.98
C ASP A 123 -21.86 9.60 3.28
N ALA A 124 -21.01 9.92 2.29
CA ALA A 124 -21.13 11.11 1.43
C ALA A 124 -20.72 10.78 -0.01
N GLU A 125 -21.18 11.59 -0.96
CA GLU A 125 -20.76 11.49 -2.36
C GLU A 125 -19.26 11.78 -2.49
N PRO A 126 -18.50 10.95 -3.25
CA PRO A 126 -17.09 11.19 -3.51
C PRO A 126 -16.86 12.58 -4.13
N VAL A 127 -15.84 13.27 -3.67
CA VAL A 127 -15.49 14.62 -4.11
C VAL A 127 -14.08 14.65 -4.68
N SER A 128 -13.89 15.30 -5.82
CA SER A 128 -12.56 15.56 -6.36
C SER A 128 -12.20 17.03 -6.26
N PHE A 129 -10.94 17.32 -5.93
CA PHE A 129 -10.38 18.67 -5.92
C PHE A 129 -8.93 18.66 -6.40
N THR A 130 -8.34 19.81 -6.63
CA THR A 130 -6.97 19.91 -7.12
C THR A 130 -6.06 20.58 -6.10
N VAL A 131 -4.80 20.15 -6.04
CA VAL A 131 -3.76 20.70 -5.17
C VAL A 131 -2.58 21.16 -6.03
N PRO A 132 -2.20 22.45 -5.98
CA PRO A 132 -0.99 22.93 -6.63
C PRO A 132 0.24 22.34 -5.93
N VAL A 133 1.19 21.83 -6.71
CA VAL A 133 2.42 21.18 -6.24
C VAL A 133 3.63 21.81 -6.93
N SER A 134 4.83 21.61 -6.37
CA SER A 134 6.06 22.19 -6.89
C SER A 134 6.80 21.33 -7.91
N PHE A 135 6.56 20.03 -7.91
CA PHE A 135 7.30 19.08 -8.74
C PHE A 135 6.77 18.95 -10.18
N GLN A 136 5.61 19.52 -10.48
CA GLN A 136 5.02 19.56 -11.82
C GLN A 136 4.20 20.84 -12.05
N GLU A 137 3.99 21.21 -13.32
CA GLU A 137 3.24 22.44 -13.67
C GLU A 137 1.73 22.31 -13.42
N GLN A 138 1.18 21.11 -13.66
CA GLN A 138 -0.25 20.86 -13.48
C GLN A 138 -0.56 20.51 -12.03
N PRO A 139 -1.66 21.00 -11.46
CA PRO A 139 -2.07 20.61 -10.12
C PRO A 139 -2.43 19.11 -10.07
N VAL A 140 -2.17 18.50 -8.94
CA VAL A 140 -2.54 17.10 -8.69
C VAL A 140 -4.03 17.02 -8.37
N SER A 141 -4.74 16.10 -9.04
CA SER A 141 -6.13 15.77 -8.71
C SER A 141 -6.14 14.87 -7.48
N VAL A 142 -6.99 15.19 -6.53
CA VAL A 142 -7.20 14.45 -5.29
C VAL A 142 -8.64 13.98 -5.25
N ASN A 143 -8.85 12.69 -4.97
CA ASN A 143 -10.15 12.12 -4.68
C ASN A 143 -10.31 12.03 -3.16
N TYR A 144 -11.46 12.42 -2.67
CA TYR A 144 -11.87 12.30 -1.29
C TYR A 144 -13.14 11.46 -1.19
N GLU A 145 -13.11 10.51 -0.29
CA GLU A 145 -14.23 9.64 0.03
C GLU A 145 -14.44 9.61 1.55
N GLU A 146 -15.70 9.55 1.96
CA GLU A 146 -16.12 9.40 3.34
C GLU A 146 -17.05 8.20 3.45
N GLY A 147 -16.74 7.28 4.35
CA GLY A 147 -17.54 6.07 4.48
C GLY A 147 -16.92 5.05 5.45
N ARG A 148 -17.35 3.81 5.31
CA ARG A 148 -16.97 2.70 6.18
C ARG A 148 -16.55 1.48 5.37
N ALA A 149 -15.61 0.72 5.92
CA ALA A 149 -15.19 -0.55 5.33
C ALA A 149 -16.22 -1.68 5.51
N SER A 150 -17.13 -1.55 6.49
CA SER A 150 -18.30 -2.41 6.73
C SER A 150 -19.37 -1.62 7.46
N GLU A 151 -20.62 -2.12 7.53
CA GLU A 151 -21.72 -1.47 8.23
C GLU A 151 -21.41 -1.19 9.71
N GLU A 152 -20.60 -2.06 10.35
CA GLU A 152 -20.22 -1.95 11.76
C GLU A 152 -18.91 -1.18 11.98
N ALA A 153 -18.19 -0.86 10.91
CA ALA A 153 -16.92 -0.16 10.99
C ALA A 153 -17.11 1.32 11.37
N GLU A 154 -16.08 1.91 11.99
CA GLU A 154 -16.05 3.34 12.25
C GLU A 154 -15.92 4.13 10.93
N LEU A 155 -16.42 5.37 10.95
CA LEU A 155 -16.31 6.28 9.84
C LEU A 155 -14.84 6.57 9.52
N SER A 156 -14.48 6.53 8.26
CA SER A 156 -13.14 6.84 7.76
C SER A 156 -13.20 7.90 6.68
N HIS A 157 -12.21 8.79 6.68
CA HIS A 157 -11.87 9.66 5.56
C HIS A 157 -10.76 9.03 4.75
N VAL A 158 -10.87 9.06 3.43
CA VAL A 158 -9.85 8.59 2.50
C VAL A 158 -9.55 9.68 1.49
N TYR A 159 -8.31 10.14 1.48
CA TYR A 159 -7.76 11.03 0.47
C TYR A 159 -6.81 10.23 -0.41
N SER A 160 -6.94 10.33 -1.71
CA SER A 160 -6.05 9.66 -2.66
C SER A 160 -5.65 10.59 -3.81
N ALA A 161 -4.42 10.44 -4.25
CA ALA A 161 -3.88 11.15 -5.40
C ALA A 161 -3.07 10.19 -6.27
N PHE A 162 -3.20 10.33 -7.59
CA PHE A 162 -2.46 9.59 -8.59
C PHE A 162 -1.81 10.57 -9.57
N PHE A 163 -0.49 10.45 -9.76
CA PHE A 163 0.29 11.36 -10.59
C PHE A 163 1.57 10.70 -11.11
N GLU A 164 2.21 11.32 -12.08
CA GLU A 164 3.54 10.94 -12.54
C GLU A 164 4.61 11.70 -11.74
N TYR A 165 5.64 10.97 -11.29
CA TYR A 165 6.77 11.53 -10.56
C TYR A 165 8.06 10.86 -11.03
N ARG A 166 9.00 11.66 -11.57
CA ARG A 166 10.30 11.19 -12.09
C ARG A 166 10.18 10.04 -13.09
N GLY A 167 9.13 10.06 -13.95
CA GLY A 167 8.89 9.04 -14.97
C GLY A 167 8.33 7.72 -14.42
N GLN A 168 7.76 7.72 -13.23
CA GLN A 168 7.02 6.61 -12.63
C GLN A 168 5.63 7.06 -12.21
N TYR A 169 4.68 6.14 -12.15
CA TYR A 169 3.38 6.44 -11.58
C TYR A 169 3.40 6.30 -10.06
N MET A 170 2.90 7.30 -9.38
CA MET A 170 2.77 7.32 -7.92
C MET A 170 1.31 7.41 -7.51
N SER A 171 0.94 6.62 -6.52
CA SER A 171 -0.30 6.80 -5.75
C SER A 171 0.04 7.10 -4.31
N ILE A 172 -0.61 8.13 -3.76
CA ILE A 172 -0.54 8.44 -2.33
C ILE A 172 -1.96 8.34 -1.80
N MET A 173 -2.13 7.54 -0.74
CA MET A 173 -3.40 7.41 -0.04
C MET A 173 -3.19 7.71 1.44
N LEU A 174 -4.06 8.52 2.01
CA LEU A 174 -4.12 8.81 3.44
C LEU A 174 -5.53 8.50 3.93
N ALA A 175 -5.65 7.50 4.80
CA ALA A 175 -6.92 7.00 5.31
C ALA A 175 -6.92 6.99 6.84
N GLY A 176 -8.04 7.31 7.48
CA GLY A 176 -8.14 7.24 8.93
C GLY A 176 -9.38 7.88 9.54
N ASP A 177 -9.40 7.94 10.87
CA ASP A 177 -10.47 8.55 11.66
C ASP A 177 -10.57 10.06 11.35
N PRO A 178 -11.77 10.58 11.03
CA PRO A 178 -12.04 11.99 10.76
C PRO A 178 -11.57 12.97 11.84
N LYS A 179 -11.41 12.50 13.07
CA LYS A 179 -10.91 13.33 14.19
C LYS A 179 -9.42 13.66 14.06
N PHE A 180 -8.67 12.81 13.39
CA PHE A 180 -7.22 12.91 13.26
C PHE A 180 -6.78 13.23 11.83
N LEU A 181 -7.68 13.10 10.86
CA LEU A 181 -7.39 13.28 9.46
C LEU A 181 -8.26 14.37 8.82
N ASN A 182 -7.61 15.33 8.16
CA ASN A 182 -8.30 16.38 7.44
C ASN A 182 -7.61 16.73 6.10
N ARG A 183 -8.34 17.41 5.26
CA ARG A 183 -7.88 17.85 3.93
C ARG A 183 -6.55 18.61 3.98
N GLY A 184 -6.38 19.50 4.96
CA GLY A 184 -5.17 20.33 5.06
C GLY A 184 -3.90 19.50 5.28
N GLN A 185 -3.98 18.41 6.04
CA GLN A 185 -2.85 17.49 6.24
C GLN A 185 -2.45 16.80 4.92
N PHE A 186 -3.42 16.33 4.13
CA PHE A 186 -3.15 15.71 2.84
C PHE A 186 -2.58 16.72 1.82
N GLU A 187 -3.12 17.94 1.79
CA GLU A 187 -2.57 19.01 0.95
C GLU A 187 -1.14 19.38 1.32
N GLN A 188 -0.82 19.45 2.63
CA GLN A 188 0.55 19.71 3.09
C GLN A 188 1.50 18.59 2.70
N LEU A 189 1.07 17.33 2.81
CA LEU A 189 1.83 16.18 2.39
C LEU A 189 2.18 16.26 0.89
N LEU A 190 1.21 16.52 0.02
CA LEU A 190 1.45 16.68 -1.42
C LEU A 190 2.36 17.87 -1.74
N LYS A 191 2.23 18.98 -1.04
CA LYS A 191 3.06 20.18 -1.22
C LYS A 191 4.50 20.00 -0.74
N SER A 192 4.77 19.00 0.12
CA SER A 192 6.10 18.68 0.60
C SER A 192 6.94 17.88 -0.39
N ILE A 193 6.36 17.37 -1.47
CA ILE A 193 7.05 16.62 -2.54
C ILE A 193 7.98 17.59 -3.31
N LYS A 194 9.26 17.15 -3.47
CA LYS A 194 10.35 17.96 -4.08
C LYS A 194 10.81 17.38 -5.40
#